data_f562a2e7697f7eda8bb0d26d6007978f
#
_entry.id   f562a2e7697f7eda8bb0d26d6007978f
#
_cell.length_a   1.000
_cell.length_b   1.000
_cell.length_c   1.000
_cell.angle_alpha   90.00
_cell.angle_beta   90.00
_cell.angle_gamma   90.00
#
_symmetry.space_group_name_H-M   'P 1'
#
loop_
_entity.id
_entity.type
_entity.pdbx_description
1 polymer ?
#
loop_
_entity_poly.entity_id
_entity_poly.type
_entity_poly.pdbx_seq_one_letter_code
_entity_poly.pdbx_strand_id
1 'polypeptide(L)'
;MNTEYCKISLKRLTGKQNKPGYHNPEFKALFGSMKVNPCLPFSRSEFFQSGKQNTQGMSISGIQQKLSLKQNAKHELVATAEGGEYILKPSPEAYPNAAENEHAAMQVSRLMGIDTAQCGLVTFQGGERVYITKRFDRQPDGSKLHQEDLMQCANLPSENKYDLTYEDAGKLIDKVTHGKQAAVLDFVRRVILAYVTGNDDLHLKNFSVQRLPDNTSHYYDKLTPNYDCLFCDAFNDEEKGMGLLALGLRHDTEDSSEYFTEMHNHYGYYTGYEILELGRRLGLKEKPIRTFMTKFNTNQKNITDRICHSYMPNVTKDRATQLVESRIEAMQFIGSNF
;
A
#
# COMPACT_ATOMS: atom_id res chain seq x y z
N MET A 1 -23.14 -1.96 16.14
CA MET A 1 -22.93 -1.56 14.73
C MET A 1 -23.12 -2.78 13.86
N ASN A 2 -24.08 -2.74 12.95
CA ASN A 2 -24.36 -3.88 12.07
C ASN A 2 -23.21 -3.95 11.03
N THR A 3 -22.36 -4.96 11.11
CA THR A 3 -21.22 -5.12 10.23
C THR A 3 -21.70 -5.82 8.96
N GLU A 4 -21.93 -5.07 7.90
CA GLU A 4 -22.45 -5.60 6.64
C GLU A 4 -21.34 -6.19 5.75
N TYR A 5 -20.11 -5.70 5.91
CA TYR A 5 -18.96 -6.07 5.08
C TYR A 5 -17.84 -6.72 5.89
N CYS A 6 -17.07 -7.61 5.23
CA CYS A 6 -15.95 -8.30 5.86
C CYS A 6 -14.80 -7.33 6.17
N LYS A 7 -14.32 -7.32 7.41
CA LYS A 7 -13.18 -6.51 7.88
C LYS A 7 -11.82 -6.89 7.27
N ILE A 8 -11.78 -7.89 6.39
CA ILE A 8 -10.58 -8.29 5.65
C ILE A 8 -10.75 -7.98 4.17
N SER A 9 -11.83 -8.43 3.53
CA SER A 9 -11.98 -8.37 2.07
C SER A 9 -12.91 -7.29 1.56
N LEU A 10 -13.63 -6.58 2.44
CA LEU A 10 -14.70 -5.62 2.11
C LEU A 10 -15.82 -6.20 1.23
N LYS A 11 -15.92 -7.52 1.12
CA LYS A 11 -17.04 -8.20 0.48
C LYS A 11 -18.22 -8.24 1.44
N ARG A 12 -19.43 -8.18 0.88
CA ARG A 12 -20.67 -8.29 1.67
C ARG A 12 -20.69 -9.62 2.42
N LEU A 13 -20.99 -9.57 3.71
CA LEU A 13 -21.06 -10.74 4.56
C LEU A 13 -22.29 -11.57 4.22
N THR A 14 -22.07 -12.83 3.89
CA THR A 14 -23.12 -13.81 3.59
C THR A 14 -22.86 -15.11 4.34
N GLY A 15 -23.93 -15.81 4.70
CA GLY A 15 -23.83 -17.09 5.39
C GLY A 15 -23.44 -16.97 6.87
N LYS A 16 -23.16 -18.14 7.48
CA LYS A 16 -22.77 -18.24 8.89
C LYS A 16 -21.33 -17.81 9.09
N GLN A 17 -21.10 -16.87 9.98
CA GLN A 17 -19.79 -16.39 10.38
C GLN A 17 -19.42 -16.97 11.75
N ASN A 18 -18.23 -17.57 11.87
CA ASN A 18 -17.71 -18.02 13.16
C ASN A 18 -17.10 -16.85 13.96
N LYS A 19 -16.69 -15.79 13.27
CA LYS A 19 -16.25 -14.51 13.86
C LYS A 19 -17.10 -13.37 13.27
N PRO A 20 -17.83 -12.62 14.09
CA PRO A 20 -18.67 -11.53 13.61
C PRO A 20 -17.86 -10.47 12.84
N GLY A 21 -18.31 -10.16 11.63
CA GLY A 21 -17.64 -9.18 10.76
C GLY A 21 -16.50 -9.74 9.89
N TYR A 22 -16.37 -11.09 9.82
CA TYR A 22 -15.34 -11.72 9.00
C TYR A 22 -15.87 -12.91 8.22
N HIS A 23 -15.50 -13.05 6.96
CA HIS A 23 -15.64 -14.32 6.25
C HIS A 23 -14.63 -15.34 6.78
N ASN A 24 -15.08 -16.57 7.00
CA ASN A 24 -14.24 -17.62 7.58
C ASN A 24 -12.97 -17.93 6.75
N PRO A 25 -13.02 -18.04 5.40
CA PRO A 25 -11.81 -18.28 4.60
C PRO A 25 -10.78 -17.18 4.71
N GLU A 26 -11.20 -15.90 4.61
CA GLU A 26 -10.30 -14.75 4.70
C GLU A 26 -9.70 -14.63 6.11
N PHE A 27 -10.51 -14.89 7.15
CA PHE A 27 -10.03 -14.88 8.54
C PHE A 27 -8.96 -15.95 8.76
N LYS A 28 -9.23 -17.18 8.30
CA LYS A 28 -8.26 -18.27 8.40
C LYS A 28 -6.98 -18.00 7.59
N ALA A 29 -7.10 -17.38 6.41
CA ALA A 29 -5.94 -17.00 5.59
C ALA A 29 -5.04 -15.97 6.29
N LEU A 30 -5.64 -14.93 6.89
CA LEU A 30 -4.89 -13.88 7.59
C LEU A 30 -4.25 -14.40 8.88
N PHE A 31 -5.01 -15.10 9.73
CA PHE A 31 -4.58 -15.49 11.08
C PHE A 31 -4.08 -16.93 11.22
N GLY A 32 -4.19 -17.75 10.18
CA GLY A 32 -3.82 -19.16 10.25
C GLY A 32 -4.79 -20.05 11.04
N SER A 33 -5.63 -19.46 11.91
CA SER A 33 -6.54 -20.17 12.80
C SER A 33 -7.86 -19.43 12.99
N MET A 34 -8.97 -20.18 13.05
CA MET A 34 -10.28 -19.63 13.43
C MET A 34 -10.42 -19.33 14.94
N LYS A 35 -9.45 -19.77 15.76
CA LYS A 35 -9.48 -19.56 17.22
C LYS A 35 -9.04 -18.15 17.62
N VAL A 36 -8.27 -17.45 16.78
CA VAL A 36 -7.73 -16.11 17.08
C VAL A 36 -8.85 -15.15 17.49
N ASN A 37 -8.60 -14.39 18.56
CA ASN A 37 -9.47 -13.31 18.98
C ASN A 37 -9.12 -12.04 18.20
N PRO A 38 -10.04 -11.49 17.37
CA PRO A 38 -9.80 -10.25 16.64
C PRO A 38 -10.02 -8.99 17.50
N CYS A 39 -10.38 -9.14 18.78
CA CYS A 39 -10.35 -8.07 19.76
C CYS A 39 -9.03 -8.15 20.52
N LEU A 40 -8.26 -7.06 20.46
CA LEU A 40 -6.96 -6.98 21.14
C LEU A 40 -7.15 -6.99 22.67
N PRO A 41 -6.22 -7.58 23.44
CA PRO A 41 -6.31 -7.64 24.89
C PRO A 41 -5.91 -6.32 25.58
N PHE A 42 -5.86 -5.20 24.84
CA PHE A 42 -5.50 -3.87 25.33
C PHE A 42 -6.31 -2.77 24.62
N SER A 43 -6.40 -1.61 25.25
CA SER A 43 -7.08 -0.42 24.73
C SER A 43 -6.16 0.42 23.82
N ARG A 44 -6.76 1.34 23.06
CA ARG A 44 -6.00 2.32 22.26
C ARG A 44 -5.10 3.20 23.13
N SER A 45 -5.57 3.62 24.31
CA SER A 45 -4.78 4.42 25.26
C SER A 45 -3.55 3.65 25.78
N GLU A 46 -3.71 2.38 26.13
CA GLU A 46 -2.60 1.53 26.56
C GLU A 46 -1.57 1.33 25.45
N PHE A 47 -2.01 1.20 24.19
CA PHE A 47 -1.10 1.16 23.03
C PHE A 47 -0.20 2.40 22.99
N PHE A 48 -0.76 3.61 23.06
CA PHE A 48 0.02 4.86 22.99
C PHE A 48 0.84 5.14 24.25
N GLN A 49 0.39 4.71 25.43
CA GLN A 49 1.15 4.83 26.69
C GLN A 49 2.34 3.88 26.72
N SER A 50 2.16 2.63 26.31
CA SER A 50 3.23 1.63 26.25
C SER A 50 4.33 2.03 25.27
N GLY A 51 3.98 2.74 24.19
CA GLY A 51 4.95 3.27 23.22
C GLY A 51 5.86 4.36 23.77
N LYS A 52 5.42 5.08 24.78
CA LYS A 52 6.26 6.07 25.49
C LYS A 52 7.19 5.43 26.53
N GLN A 53 6.84 4.27 27.07
CA GLN A 53 7.56 3.61 28.16
C GLN A 53 8.41 2.41 27.74
N ASN A 54 8.03 1.69 26.68
CA ASN A 54 8.72 0.48 26.22
C ASN A 54 8.99 0.55 24.72
N THR A 55 10.21 0.87 24.32
CA THR A 55 10.67 0.80 22.92
C THR A 55 10.81 -0.63 22.40
N GLN A 56 10.66 -1.66 23.23
CA GLN A 56 10.73 -3.06 22.81
C GLN A 56 9.47 -3.45 22.02
N GLY A 57 9.66 -3.70 20.72
CA GLY A 57 8.59 -4.09 19.78
C GLY A 57 7.84 -2.94 19.12
N MET A 58 8.10 -1.69 19.49
CA MET A 58 7.60 -0.50 18.78
C MET A 58 8.67 0.10 17.88
N SER A 59 8.26 0.42 16.66
CA SER A 59 9.01 1.27 15.76
C SER A 59 8.25 2.59 15.57
N ILE A 60 8.95 3.70 15.83
CA ILE A 60 8.47 5.04 15.46
C ILE A 60 9.17 5.36 14.14
N SER A 61 8.57 4.92 13.04
CA SER A 61 9.01 5.29 11.70
C SER A 61 7.96 6.19 11.08
N GLY A 62 8.28 7.46 10.93
CA GLY A 62 7.34 8.44 10.41
C GLY A 62 6.28 8.87 11.44
N ILE A 63 5.15 9.39 10.95
CA ILE A 63 4.05 9.95 11.74
C ILE A 63 3.24 8.85 12.46
N GLN A 64 3.29 7.59 11.98
CA GLN A 64 2.44 6.51 12.48
C GLN A 64 3.22 5.50 13.34
N GLN A 65 2.80 5.32 14.58
CA GLN A 65 3.35 4.30 15.47
C GLN A 65 2.92 2.90 15.02
N LYS A 66 3.84 1.94 15.14
CA LYS A 66 3.64 0.53 14.73
C LYS A 66 3.99 -0.39 15.90
N LEU A 67 3.23 -1.47 16.08
CA LEU A 67 3.50 -2.48 17.11
C LEU A 67 3.59 -3.86 16.47
N SER A 68 4.64 -4.60 16.82
CA SER A 68 4.81 -5.99 16.43
C SER A 68 3.98 -6.90 17.33
N LEU A 69 3.18 -7.80 16.72
CA LEU A 69 2.32 -8.74 17.44
C LEU A 69 2.63 -10.19 17.06
N LYS A 70 2.38 -11.09 18.01
CA LYS A 70 2.34 -12.55 17.76
C LYS A 70 1.10 -13.17 18.42
N GLN A 71 0.75 -14.37 17.98
CA GLN A 71 -0.27 -15.15 18.67
C GLN A 71 0.34 -15.84 19.91
N ASN A 72 -0.37 -15.76 21.04
CA ASN A 72 -0.03 -16.53 22.24
C ASN A 72 -0.77 -17.87 22.28
N ALA A 73 -0.49 -18.70 23.29
CA ALA A 73 -1.13 -20.00 23.48
C ALA A 73 -2.65 -19.94 23.68
N LYS A 74 -3.19 -18.77 24.09
CA LYS A 74 -4.63 -18.50 24.20
C LYS A 74 -5.27 -17.97 22.91
N HIS A 75 -4.50 -17.93 21.81
CA HIS A 75 -4.91 -17.36 20.54
C HIS A 75 -5.23 -15.84 20.58
N GLU A 76 -4.62 -15.11 21.50
CA GLU A 76 -4.68 -13.65 21.58
C GLU A 76 -3.51 -13.04 20.81
N LEU A 77 -3.74 -11.86 20.22
CA LEU A 77 -2.70 -11.06 19.56
C LEU A 77 -2.02 -10.17 20.62
N VAL A 78 -0.80 -10.50 20.97
CA VAL A 78 -0.04 -9.82 22.02
C VAL A 78 1.20 -9.15 21.47
N ALA A 79 1.61 -8.04 22.09
CA ALA A 79 2.82 -7.33 21.73
C ALA A 79 4.08 -8.19 21.93
N THR A 80 5.05 -8.05 21.04
CA THR A 80 6.31 -8.79 21.13
C THR A 80 7.47 -7.99 20.54
N ALA A 81 8.63 -8.10 21.20
CA ALA A 81 9.90 -7.56 20.67
C ALA A 81 10.48 -8.48 19.58
N GLU A 82 10.29 -9.80 19.73
CA GLU A 82 10.86 -10.81 18.84
C GLU A 82 9.79 -11.77 18.31
N GLY A 83 10.05 -12.35 17.14
CA GLY A 83 9.16 -13.36 16.55
C GLY A 83 7.80 -12.82 16.13
N GLY A 84 7.66 -11.50 15.91
CA GLY A 84 6.40 -10.91 15.49
C GLY A 84 5.93 -11.43 14.13
N GLU A 85 4.66 -11.80 14.06
CA GLU A 85 3.98 -12.31 12.85
C GLU A 85 3.14 -11.23 12.16
N TYR A 86 2.75 -10.20 12.91
CA TYR A 86 1.87 -9.12 12.46
C TYR A 86 2.44 -7.76 12.82
N ILE A 87 2.04 -6.76 12.06
CA ILE A 87 2.26 -5.34 12.36
C ILE A 87 0.89 -4.70 12.57
N LEU A 88 0.72 -4.01 13.69
CA LEU A 88 -0.46 -3.24 14.04
C LEU A 88 -0.19 -1.76 13.80
N LYS A 89 -1.11 -1.06 13.15
CA LYS A 89 -1.02 0.38 12.85
C LYS A 89 -2.34 1.05 13.23
N PRO A 90 -2.43 1.74 14.39
CA PRO A 90 -3.59 2.55 14.72
C PRO A 90 -3.62 3.86 13.93
N SER A 91 -4.79 4.44 13.78
CA SER A 91 -4.94 5.78 13.21
C SER A 91 -4.28 6.81 14.12
N PRO A 92 -3.34 7.65 13.62
CA PRO A 92 -2.81 8.78 14.37
C PRO A 92 -3.92 9.79 14.71
N GLU A 93 -3.71 10.63 15.73
CA GLU A 93 -4.67 11.69 16.07
C GLU A 93 -4.81 12.72 14.93
N ALA A 94 -3.70 13.05 14.27
CA ALA A 94 -3.69 13.99 13.14
C ALA A 94 -4.42 13.44 11.89
N TYR A 95 -4.55 12.11 11.76
CA TYR A 95 -5.21 11.45 10.62
C TYR A 95 -6.22 10.40 11.13
N PRO A 96 -7.37 10.84 11.64
CA PRO A 96 -8.41 9.93 12.10
C PRO A 96 -8.90 9.06 10.95
N ASN A 97 -9.13 7.77 11.25
CA ASN A 97 -9.51 6.72 10.28
C ASN A 97 -8.44 6.35 9.21
N ALA A 98 -7.16 6.69 9.44
CA ALA A 98 -6.07 6.24 8.55
C ALA A 98 -5.99 4.71 8.46
N ALA A 99 -6.32 3.98 9.53
CA ALA A 99 -6.36 2.52 9.53
C ALA A 99 -7.41 1.96 8.55
N GLU A 100 -8.60 2.55 8.52
CA GLU A 100 -9.68 2.19 7.60
C GLU A 100 -9.35 2.59 6.15
N ASN A 101 -8.66 3.71 5.98
CA ASN A 101 -8.20 4.21 4.68
C ASN A 101 -7.12 3.29 4.10
N GLU A 102 -6.06 2.97 4.85
CA GLU A 102 -5.03 2.02 4.43
C GLU A 102 -5.66 0.67 4.06
N HIS A 103 -6.57 0.15 4.90
CA HIS A 103 -7.27 -1.08 4.60
C HIS A 103 -8.04 -1.02 3.26
N ALA A 104 -8.75 0.06 2.98
CA ALA A 104 -9.49 0.23 1.73
C ALA A 104 -8.57 0.27 0.50
N ALA A 105 -7.49 1.05 0.54
CA ALA A 105 -6.51 1.16 -0.54
C ALA A 105 -5.81 -0.19 -0.81
N MET A 106 -5.47 -0.93 0.24
CA MET A 106 -4.89 -2.28 0.12
C MET A 106 -5.87 -3.28 -0.53
N GLN A 107 -7.19 -3.14 -0.30
CA GLN A 107 -8.17 -3.99 -0.99
C GLN A 107 -8.33 -3.60 -2.47
N VAL A 108 -8.16 -2.33 -2.83
CA VAL A 108 -8.08 -1.91 -4.24
C VAL A 108 -6.82 -2.46 -4.90
N SER A 109 -5.66 -2.38 -4.25
CA SER A 109 -4.41 -3.01 -4.73
C SER A 109 -4.62 -4.49 -5.08
N ARG A 110 -5.23 -5.25 -4.17
CA ARG A 110 -5.53 -6.67 -4.38
C ARG A 110 -6.53 -6.90 -5.51
N LEU A 111 -7.58 -6.08 -5.61
CA LEU A 111 -8.56 -6.16 -6.69
C LEU A 111 -7.92 -5.96 -8.07
N MET A 112 -6.93 -5.07 -8.15
CA MET A 112 -6.16 -4.83 -9.37
C MET A 112 -5.19 -5.96 -9.71
N GLY A 113 -4.99 -6.93 -8.81
CA GLY A 113 -4.13 -8.10 -9.02
C GLY A 113 -2.65 -7.81 -8.79
N ILE A 114 -2.35 -6.80 -8.01
CA ILE A 114 -1.00 -6.59 -7.46
C ILE A 114 -0.82 -7.57 -6.29
N ASP A 115 0.34 -8.23 -6.22
CA ASP A 115 0.69 -9.04 -5.05
C ASP A 115 0.70 -8.13 -3.83
N THR A 116 -0.21 -8.36 -2.88
CA THR A 116 -0.53 -7.42 -1.81
C THR A 116 -0.48 -8.11 -0.46
N ALA A 117 0.18 -7.51 0.52
CA ALA A 117 0.28 -8.02 1.87
C ALA A 117 -1.09 -8.35 2.46
N GLN A 118 -1.19 -9.48 3.16
CA GLN A 118 -2.44 -9.86 3.83
C GLN A 118 -2.72 -8.92 4.98
N CYS A 119 -3.87 -8.28 4.97
CA CYS A 119 -4.25 -7.27 5.97
C CYS A 119 -5.74 -7.32 6.27
N GLY A 120 -6.12 -6.63 7.32
CA GLY A 120 -7.51 -6.48 7.74
C GLY A 120 -7.64 -5.45 8.85
N LEU A 121 -8.84 -5.34 9.39
CA LEU A 121 -9.14 -4.53 10.57
C LEU A 121 -9.46 -5.46 11.75
N VAL A 122 -8.83 -5.18 12.88
CA VAL A 122 -9.19 -5.75 14.19
C VAL A 122 -9.67 -4.63 15.12
N THR A 123 -10.03 -4.92 16.36
CA THR A 123 -10.51 -3.89 17.29
C THR A 123 -9.67 -3.87 18.57
N PHE A 124 -9.47 -2.69 19.12
CA PHE A 124 -9.09 -2.53 20.53
C PHE A 124 -10.24 -2.96 21.46
N GLN A 125 -9.97 -3.09 22.76
CA GLN A 125 -11.00 -3.38 23.77
C GLN A 125 -12.14 -2.38 23.76
N GLY A 126 -11.87 -1.11 23.45
CA GLY A 126 -12.87 -0.03 23.32
C GLY A 126 -13.74 -0.12 22.05
N GLY A 127 -13.44 -1.06 21.14
CA GLY A 127 -14.20 -1.24 19.91
C GLY A 127 -13.68 -0.41 18.72
N GLU A 128 -12.70 0.47 18.92
CA GLU A 128 -12.06 1.24 17.85
C GLU A 128 -11.29 0.30 16.91
N ARG A 129 -11.41 0.57 15.60
CA ARG A 129 -10.72 -0.24 14.60
C ARG A 129 -9.26 0.13 14.51
N VAL A 130 -8.46 -0.86 14.16
CA VAL A 130 -7.02 -0.71 13.94
C VAL A 130 -6.60 -1.62 12.78
N TYR A 131 -5.73 -1.12 11.93
CA TYR A 131 -5.18 -1.89 10.81
C TYR A 131 -4.18 -2.92 11.31
N ILE A 132 -4.27 -4.13 10.78
CA ILE A 132 -3.31 -5.21 11.01
C ILE A 132 -2.87 -5.80 9.68
N THR A 133 -1.57 -6.01 9.53
CA THR A 133 -1.01 -6.70 8.37
C THR A 133 -0.13 -7.87 8.82
N LYS A 134 -0.25 -8.98 8.09
CA LYS A 134 0.62 -10.14 8.31
C LYS A 134 1.99 -9.87 7.68
N ARG A 135 3.04 -10.18 8.42
CA ARG A 135 4.41 -10.06 7.92
C ARG A 135 4.66 -11.10 6.82
N PHE A 136 5.07 -10.62 5.66
CA PHE A 136 5.39 -11.44 4.49
C PHE A 136 6.86 -11.86 4.45
N ASP A 137 7.69 -11.33 5.35
CA ASP A 137 9.09 -11.69 5.54
C ASP A 137 9.28 -12.86 6.52
N ARG A 138 8.20 -13.47 6.99
CA ARG A 138 8.24 -14.62 7.91
C ARG A 138 7.85 -15.90 7.19
N GLN A 139 8.70 -16.91 7.31
CA GLN A 139 8.42 -18.25 6.83
C GLN A 139 7.71 -19.10 7.91
N PRO A 140 7.09 -20.22 7.54
CA PRO A 140 6.39 -21.09 8.50
C PRO A 140 7.30 -21.66 9.61
N ASP A 141 8.60 -21.79 9.34
CA ASP A 141 9.62 -22.25 10.30
C ASP A 141 10.14 -21.13 11.22
N GLY A 142 9.60 -19.88 11.06
CA GLY A 142 10.02 -18.70 11.82
C GLY A 142 11.23 -17.97 11.24
N SER A 143 11.89 -18.51 10.22
CA SER A 143 12.99 -17.83 9.53
C SER A 143 12.52 -16.58 8.81
N LYS A 144 13.47 -15.68 8.51
CA LYS A 144 13.20 -14.42 7.79
C LYS A 144 13.68 -14.52 6.36
N LEU A 145 12.85 -14.07 5.43
CA LEU A 145 13.31 -13.77 4.09
C LEU A 145 14.15 -12.50 4.11
N HIS A 146 15.25 -12.50 3.38
CA HIS A 146 16.05 -11.29 3.21
C HIS A 146 15.33 -10.30 2.31
N GLN A 147 15.16 -9.09 2.80
CA GLN A 147 14.55 -7.98 2.07
C GLN A 147 15.22 -6.66 2.43
N GLU A 148 15.22 -5.74 1.48
CA GLU A 148 15.68 -4.37 1.65
C GLU A 148 14.71 -3.42 0.98
N ASP A 149 14.50 -2.25 1.59
CA ASP A 149 13.79 -1.16 0.90
C ASP A 149 14.73 -0.44 -0.09
N LEU A 150 14.16 0.38 -0.98
CA LEU A 150 14.96 1.04 -2.01
C LEU A 150 15.92 2.09 -1.43
N MET A 151 15.69 2.62 -0.24
CA MET A 151 16.66 3.48 0.45
C MET A 151 17.92 2.69 0.80
N GLN A 152 17.74 1.48 1.36
CA GLN A 152 18.83 0.56 1.67
C GLN A 152 19.57 0.14 0.39
N CYS A 153 18.84 -0.23 -0.67
CA CYS A 153 19.43 -0.56 -1.96
C CYS A 153 20.21 0.60 -2.60
N ALA A 154 19.77 1.84 -2.40
CA ALA A 154 20.43 3.04 -2.89
C ALA A 154 21.55 3.55 -1.97
N ASN A 155 21.69 2.95 -0.77
CA ASN A 155 22.58 3.43 0.29
C ASN A 155 22.35 4.90 0.65
N LEU A 156 21.06 5.30 0.73
CA LEU A 156 20.62 6.64 1.08
C LEU A 156 20.20 6.72 2.55
N PRO A 157 20.47 7.82 3.26
CA PRO A 157 19.98 8.05 4.60
C PRO A 157 18.46 8.24 4.59
N SER A 158 17.82 7.95 5.72
CA SER A 158 16.35 7.82 5.86
C SER A 158 15.58 9.10 5.53
N GLU A 159 16.19 10.25 5.71
CA GLU A 159 15.66 11.58 5.42
C GLU A 159 15.53 11.85 3.91
N ASN A 160 16.32 11.18 3.10
CA ASN A 160 16.36 11.35 1.64
C ASN A 160 15.31 10.49 0.88
N LYS A 161 14.25 10.06 1.54
CA LYS A 161 13.26 9.14 0.96
C LYS A 161 12.49 9.70 -0.24
N TYR A 162 12.59 10.99 -0.52
CA TYR A 162 11.97 11.69 -1.64
C TYR A 162 12.96 12.21 -2.70
N ASP A 163 14.26 11.91 -2.57
CA ASP A 163 15.29 12.54 -3.41
C ASP A 163 15.42 11.94 -4.82
N LEU A 164 14.91 10.73 -5.05
CA LEU A 164 14.93 10.08 -6.36
C LEU A 164 13.59 10.20 -7.07
N THR A 165 13.63 10.09 -8.40
CA THR A 165 12.41 9.95 -9.21
C THR A 165 11.96 8.50 -9.32
N TYR A 166 10.73 8.27 -9.82
CA TYR A 166 10.30 6.90 -10.13
C TYR A 166 11.10 6.27 -11.28
N GLU A 167 11.65 7.07 -12.19
CA GLU A 167 12.58 6.56 -13.21
C GLU A 167 13.87 6.02 -12.55
N ASP A 168 14.46 6.76 -11.60
CA ASP A 168 15.64 6.32 -10.87
C ASP A 168 15.35 5.07 -10.03
N ALA A 169 14.24 5.06 -9.33
CA ALA A 169 13.77 3.93 -8.54
C ALA A 169 13.57 2.66 -9.41
N GLY A 170 12.96 2.82 -10.58
CA GLY A 170 12.77 1.72 -11.53
C GLY A 170 14.10 1.20 -12.10
N LYS A 171 15.06 2.07 -12.43
CA LYS A 171 16.41 1.69 -12.84
C LYS A 171 17.17 0.97 -11.71
N LEU A 172 16.99 1.42 -10.47
CA LEU A 172 17.56 0.75 -9.30
C LEU A 172 17.00 -0.67 -9.15
N ILE A 173 15.68 -0.85 -9.27
CA ILE A 173 15.04 -2.17 -9.23
C ILE A 173 15.59 -3.07 -10.35
N ASP A 174 15.70 -2.58 -11.57
CA ASP A 174 16.27 -3.33 -12.70
C ASP A 174 17.70 -3.80 -12.36
N LYS A 175 18.53 -2.91 -11.82
CA LYS A 175 19.90 -3.21 -11.40
C LYS A 175 19.96 -4.27 -10.30
N VAL A 176 19.22 -4.10 -9.20
CA VAL A 176 19.30 -4.99 -8.03
C VAL A 176 18.61 -6.34 -8.26
N THR A 177 17.74 -6.43 -9.25
CA THR A 177 17.09 -7.68 -9.67
C THR A 177 17.77 -8.31 -10.90
N HIS A 178 18.89 -7.76 -11.37
CA HIS A 178 19.62 -8.25 -12.52
C HIS A 178 18.78 -8.33 -13.80
N GLY A 179 18.09 -7.25 -14.14
CA GLY A 179 17.31 -7.13 -15.39
C GLY A 179 15.97 -7.87 -15.38
N LYS A 180 15.42 -8.20 -14.21
CA LYS A 180 14.11 -8.88 -14.15
C LYS A 180 12.97 -7.93 -14.52
N GLN A 181 12.59 -7.90 -15.78
CA GLN A 181 11.54 -7.04 -16.33
C GLN A 181 10.18 -7.22 -15.62
N ALA A 182 9.92 -8.40 -15.03
CA ALA A 182 8.72 -8.63 -14.23
C ALA A 182 8.69 -7.78 -12.95
N ALA A 183 9.85 -7.57 -12.30
CA ALA A 183 9.96 -6.72 -11.13
C ALA A 183 9.77 -5.23 -11.48
N VAL A 184 10.38 -4.79 -12.59
CA VAL A 184 10.21 -3.41 -13.10
C VAL A 184 8.76 -3.14 -13.51
N LEU A 185 8.09 -4.11 -14.15
CA LEU A 185 6.67 -3.98 -14.50
C LEU A 185 5.77 -3.94 -13.26
N ASP A 186 6.05 -4.75 -12.24
CA ASP A 186 5.30 -4.70 -10.96
C ASP A 186 5.47 -3.35 -10.26
N PHE A 187 6.69 -2.79 -10.30
CA PHE A 187 6.94 -1.44 -9.82
C PHE A 187 6.08 -0.39 -10.54
N VAL A 188 6.07 -0.38 -11.87
CA VAL A 188 5.24 0.57 -12.65
C VAL A 188 3.76 0.40 -12.33
N ARG A 189 3.28 -0.83 -12.14
CA ARG A 189 1.88 -1.10 -11.72
C ARG A 189 1.56 -0.46 -10.37
N ARG A 190 2.51 -0.44 -9.42
CA ARG A 190 2.32 0.21 -8.11
C ARG A 190 2.33 1.73 -8.23
N VAL A 191 3.15 2.30 -9.10
CA VAL A 191 3.12 3.74 -9.41
C VAL A 191 1.76 4.13 -10.01
N ILE A 192 1.23 3.33 -10.96
CA ILE A 192 -0.11 3.54 -11.52
C ILE A 192 -1.18 3.46 -10.42
N LEU A 193 -1.10 2.46 -9.54
CA LEU A 193 -2.03 2.35 -8.41
C LEU A 193 -1.97 3.58 -7.51
N ALA A 194 -0.77 4.04 -7.13
CA ALA A 194 -0.59 5.22 -6.31
C ALA A 194 -1.19 6.46 -6.97
N TYR A 195 -0.95 6.63 -8.26
CA TYR A 195 -1.56 7.72 -9.03
C TYR A 195 -3.09 7.68 -8.94
N VAL A 196 -3.71 6.52 -9.21
CA VAL A 196 -5.17 6.37 -9.20
C VAL A 196 -5.77 6.53 -7.81
N THR A 197 -5.07 6.08 -6.78
CA THR A 197 -5.55 6.20 -5.39
C THR A 197 -5.17 7.53 -4.72
N GLY A 198 -4.44 8.42 -5.40
CA GLY A 198 -3.94 9.66 -4.80
C GLY A 198 -3.02 9.40 -3.61
N ASN A 199 -2.17 8.38 -3.72
CA ASN A 199 -1.19 8.07 -2.69
C ASN A 199 0.08 8.90 -2.92
N ASP A 200 0.11 10.12 -2.38
CA ASP A 200 1.23 11.06 -2.45
C ASP A 200 2.35 10.77 -1.41
N ASP A 201 2.28 9.64 -0.70
CA ASP A 201 3.33 9.16 0.21
C ASP A 201 4.02 7.88 -0.29
N LEU A 202 3.87 7.51 -1.57
CA LEU A 202 4.56 6.35 -2.16
C LEU A 202 6.04 6.68 -2.45
N HIS A 203 6.84 6.82 -1.42
CA HIS A 203 8.27 7.11 -1.47
C HIS A 203 9.14 5.83 -1.50
N LEU A 204 10.48 6.00 -1.58
CA LEU A 204 11.43 4.89 -1.74
C LEU A 204 11.35 3.80 -0.66
N LYS A 205 10.99 4.13 0.58
CA LYS A 205 10.81 3.15 1.67
C LYS A 205 9.59 2.26 1.52
N ASN A 206 8.64 2.65 0.67
CA ASN A 206 7.42 1.89 0.43
C ASN A 206 7.59 0.86 -0.70
N PHE A 207 8.79 0.77 -1.26
CA PHE A 207 9.21 -0.30 -2.16
C PHE A 207 10.29 -1.13 -1.51
N SER A 208 10.09 -2.43 -1.43
CA SER A 208 11.11 -3.36 -0.98
C SER A 208 11.30 -4.49 -1.99
N VAL A 209 12.52 -4.96 -2.08
CA VAL A 209 12.92 -6.13 -2.87
C VAL A 209 13.24 -7.30 -1.95
N GLN A 210 13.04 -8.52 -2.42
CA GLN A 210 13.12 -9.72 -1.60
C GLN A 210 13.87 -10.83 -2.32
N ARG A 211 14.67 -11.61 -1.57
CA ARG A 211 15.25 -12.88 -2.03
C ARG A 211 14.36 -14.04 -1.61
N LEU A 212 14.16 -14.98 -2.53
CA LEU A 212 13.50 -16.23 -2.21
C LEU A 212 14.45 -17.16 -1.42
N PRO A 213 13.93 -18.13 -0.68
CA PRO A 213 14.75 -19.00 0.20
C PRO A 213 15.92 -19.69 -0.51
N ASP A 214 15.70 -20.11 -1.75
CA ASP A 214 16.68 -20.87 -2.53
C ASP A 214 17.64 -19.98 -3.33
N ASN A 215 17.50 -18.67 -3.24
CA ASN A 215 18.37 -17.72 -3.96
C ASN A 215 19.69 -17.52 -3.22
N THR A 216 20.77 -18.04 -3.80
CA THR A 216 22.15 -17.89 -3.31
C THR A 216 22.89 -16.71 -3.95
N SER A 217 22.28 -15.99 -4.88
CA SER A 217 22.88 -14.85 -5.57
C SER A 217 22.85 -13.57 -4.73
N HIS A 218 23.59 -12.54 -5.18
CA HIS A 218 23.52 -11.21 -4.58
C HIS A 218 22.29 -10.42 -5.02
N TYR A 219 21.61 -10.87 -6.08
CA TYR A 219 20.46 -10.18 -6.67
C TYR A 219 19.15 -10.60 -5.99
N TYR A 220 18.18 -9.70 -6.02
CA TYR A 220 16.83 -9.96 -5.53
C TYR A 220 15.98 -10.65 -6.59
N ASP A 221 14.96 -11.37 -6.14
CA ASP A 221 14.10 -12.11 -7.04
C ASP A 221 12.91 -11.30 -7.53
N LYS A 222 12.36 -10.46 -6.68
CA LYS A 222 11.12 -9.70 -6.95
C LYS A 222 10.96 -8.56 -5.95
N LEU A 223 9.96 -7.71 -6.19
CA LEU A 223 9.42 -6.86 -5.15
C LEU A 223 8.70 -7.71 -4.09
N THR A 224 8.70 -7.25 -2.84
CA THR A 224 7.85 -7.80 -1.78
C THR A 224 6.36 -7.63 -2.16
N PRO A 225 5.42 -8.30 -1.49
CA PRO A 225 4.02 -7.89 -1.61
C PRO A 225 3.86 -6.39 -1.33
N ASN A 226 2.95 -5.73 -2.05
CA ASN A 226 2.66 -4.30 -1.89
C ASN A 226 2.10 -4.01 -0.50
N TYR A 227 2.51 -2.91 0.11
CA TYR A 227 2.14 -2.48 1.46
C TYR A 227 2.10 -0.95 1.55
N ASP A 228 1.53 -0.42 2.63
CA ASP A 228 1.52 1.02 2.95
C ASP A 228 0.83 1.87 1.85
N CYS A 229 -0.33 1.40 1.36
CA CYS A 229 -1.14 2.11 0.38
C CYS A 229 -2.27 2.86 1.08
N LEU A 230 -2.43 4.14 0.77
CA LEU A 230 -3.48 5.01 1.29
C LEU A 230 -4.13 5.83 0.17
N PHE A 231 -5.34 6.31 0.42
CA PHE A 231 -5.95 7.42 -0.30
C PHE A 231 -5.55 8.72 0.42
N CYS A 232 -4.30 9.18 0.24
CA CYS A 232 -3.77 10.32 0.98
C CYS A 232 -4.53 11.62 0.66
N ASP A 233 -4.80 11.88 -0.60
CA ASP A 233 -5.55 13.06 -1.04
C ASP A 233 -6.98 13.12 -0.46
N ALA A 234 -7.56 11.98 -0.07
CA ALA A 234 -8.89 11.94 0.53
C ALA A 234 -8.94 12.51 1.97
N PHE A 235 -7.80 12.73 2.62
CA PHE A 235 -7.71 13.42 3.92
C PHE A 235 -7.69 14.94 3.79
N ASN A 236 -7.36 15.48 2.62
CA ASN A 236 -7.24 16.92 2.42
C ASN A 236 -8.62 17.58 2.31
N ASP A 237 -8.85 18.66 3.07
CA ASP A 237 -10.09 19.43 3.04
C ASP A 237 -10.12 20.49 1.93
N GLU A 238 -8.97 20.86 1.40
CA GLU A 238 -8.86 21.82 0.31
C GLU A 238 -8.91 21.09 -1.03
N GLU A 239 -9.54 21.72 -2.03
CA GLU A 239 -9.38 21.38 -3.45
C GLU A 239 -7.93 21.67 -3.89
N LYS A 240 -6.99 20.94 -3.32
CA LYS A 240 -5.69 20.83 -3.95
C LYS A 240 -5.94 20.19 -5.29
N GLY A 241 -5.53 20.87 -6.34
CA GLY A 241 -5.59 20.33 -7.70
C GLY A 241 -5.07 18.90 -7.71
N MET A 242 -5.29 18.13 -8.77
CA MET A 242 -4.90 16.72 -8.82
C MET A 242 -3.48 16.58 -8.29
N GLY A 243 -3.35 16.11 -7.02
CA GLY A 243 -2.09 16.04 -6.30
C GLY A 243 -1.04 15.28 -7.11
N LEU A 244 0.18 15.71 -7.02
CA LEU A 244 1.30 15.02 -7.63
C LEU A 244 1.57 13.74 -6.86
N LEU A 245 2.22 12.80 -7.50
CA LEU A 245 2.81 11.63 -6.83
C LEU A 245 3.91 12.07 -5.83
N ALA A 246 4.25 11.20 -4.89
CA ALA A 246 5.32 11.44 -3.90
C ALA A 246 6.67 11.80 -4.53
N LEU A 247 6.97 11.20 -5.68
CA LEU A 247 8.21 11.40 -6.44
C LEU A 247 7.87 11.90 -7.84
N GLY A 248 8.77 12.64 -8.47
CA GLY A 248 8.70 12.94 -9.89
C GLY A 248 8.74 11.66 -10.74
N LEU A 249 8.00 11.64 -11.86
CA LEU A 249 7.98 10.45 -12.71
C LEU A 249 9.32 10.21 -13.41
N ARG A 250 10.00 11.27 -13.83
CA ARG A 250 11.18 11.19 -14.68
C ARG A 250 12.40 11.83 -14.04
N HIS A 251 13.56 11.29 -14.34
CA HIS A 251 14.83 11.95 -14.09
C HIS A 251 15.07 12.96 -15.20
N ASP A 252 14.90 14.24 -14.91
CA ASP A 252 15.18 15.29 -15.85
C ASP A 252 16.66 15.64 -15.82
N THR A 253 17.25 15.75 -17.00
CA THR A 253 18.61 16.27 -17.18
C THR A 253 18.64 17.74 -16.72
N GLU A 254 19.81 18.22 -16.36
CA GLU A 254 20.19 19.44 -15.66
C GLU A 254 19.50 20.77 -16.04
N ASP A 255 18.68 20.84 -17.08
CA ASP A 255 17.86 21.99 -17.44
C ASP A 255 16.46 21.85 -16.84
N SER A 256 16.36 22.22 -15.60
CA SER A 256 15.24 22.03 -14.66
C SER A 256 13.96 22.85 -14.96
N SER A 257 13.81 23.46 -16.12
CA SER A 257 12.59 24.22 -16.47
C SER A 257 11.44 23.36 -17.02
N GLU A 258 11.69 22.08 -17.35
CA GLU A 258 10.69 21.18 -17.92
C GLU A 258 10.58 19.85 -17.15
N TYR A 259 10.16 19.92 -15.87
CA TYR A 259 9.83 18.71 -15.08
C TYR A 259 8.67 17.92 -15.67
N PHE A 260 7.88 18.55 -16.57
CA PHE A 260 6.65 18.01 -17.07
C PHE A 260 6.67 17.90 -18.60
N THR A 261 5.95 16.90 -19.12
CA THR A 261 5.72 16.77 -20.56
C THR A 261 4.79 17.88 -21.05
N GLU A 262 4.71 18.07 -22.39
CA GLU A 262 3.70 18.95 -23.00
C GLU A 262 2.28 18.55 -22.57
N MET A 263 2.01 17.23 -22.41
CA MET A 263 0.72 16.72 -21.93
C MET A 263 0.42 17.22 -20.51
N HIS A 264 1.36 17.08 -19.58
CA HIS A 264 1.19 17.59 -18.21
C HIS A 264 1.03 19.12 -18.21
N ASN A 265 1.82 19.84 -19.00
CA ASN A 265 1.71 21.30 -19.09
C ASN A 265 0.36 21.76 -19.65
N HIS A 266 -0.23 20.96 -20.56
CA HIS A 266 -1.55 21.26 -21.13
C HIS A 266 -2.70 20.95 -20.15
N TYR A 267 -2.67 19.78 -19.50
CA TYR A 267 -3.77 19.32 -18.64
C TYR A 267 -3.62 19.73 -17.16
N GLY A 268 -2.40 20.06 -16.70
CA GLY A 268 -2.11 20.37 -15.31
C GLY A 268 -2.04 19.14 -14.39
N TYR A 269 -2.01 17.93 -14.96
CA TYR A 269 -1.90 16.65 -14.23
C TYR A 269 -1.26 15.57 -15.09
N TYR A 270 -0.79 14.49 -14.48
CA TYR A 270 -0.26 13.33 -15.20
C TYR A 270 -1.38 12.60 -15.95
N THR A 271 -1.06 12.15 -17.16
CA THR A 271 -1.94 11.38 -18.02
C THR A 271 -1.38 9.98 -18.26
N GLY A 272 -2.09 9.16 -19.01
CA GLY A 272 -1.59 7.86 -19.44
C GLY A 272 -0.32 7.96 -20.29
N TYR A 273 -0.11 9.09 -20.95
CA TYR A 273 1.10 9.35 -21.75
C TYR A 273 2.37 9.33 -20.87
N GLU A 274 2.39 10.07 -19.75
CA GLU A 274 3.54 10.12 -18.85
C GLU A 274 3.87 8.75 -18.26
N ILE A 275 2.84 7.96 -17.95
CA ILE A 275 3.01 6.61 -17.43
C ILE A 275 3.64 5.68 -18.48
N LEU A 276 3.20 5.79 -19.74
CA LEU A 276 3.79 5.02 -20.83
C LEU A 276 5.23 5.45 -21.11
N GLU A 277 5.50 6.74 -21.01
CA GLU A 277 6.85 7.29 -21.16
C GLU A 277 7.79 6.78 -20.05
N LEU A 278 7.34 6.76 -18.79
CA LEU A 278 8.08 6.13 -17.70
C LEU A 278 8.41 4.67 -18.04
N GLY A 279 7.42 3.89 -18.47
CA GLY A 279 7.63 2.50 -18.85
C GLY A 279 8.64 2.33 -19.99
N ARG A 280 8.58 3.18 -21.01
CA ARG A 280 9.51 3.18 -22.14
C ARG A 280 10.95 3.46 -21.69
N ARG A 281 11.15 4.46 -20.80
CA ARG A 281 12.46 4.80 -20.23
C ARG A 281 13.04 3.68 -19.35
N LEU A 282 12.19 2.87 -18.76
CA LEU A 282 12.58 1.67 -18.02
C LEU A 282 12.73 0.41 -18.89
N GLY A 283 12.69 0.56 -20.22
CA GLY A 283 12.87 -0.55 -21.16
C GLY A 283 11.70 -1.54 -21.22
N LEU A 284 10.52 -1.16 -20.69
CA LEU A 284 9.35 -2.01 -20.73
C LEU A 284 8.61 -1.91 -22.07
N LYS A 285 8.00 -3.01 -22.48
CA LYS A 285 7.05 -3.00 -23.60
C LYS A 285 5.77 -2.27 -23.16
N GLU A 286 5.22 -1.47 -24.05
CA GLU A 286 4.05 -0.63 -23.78
C GLU A 286 2.77 -1.47 -23.51
N LYS A 287 2.57 -2.56 -24.25
CA LYS A 287 1.36 -3.39 -24.18
C LYS A 287 1.00 -3.87 -22.77
N PRO A 288 1.92 -4.41 -21.93
CA PRO A 288 1.60 -4.79 -20.55
C PRO A 288 1.12 -3.63 -19.67
N ILE A 289 1.69 -2.43 -19.87
CA ILE A 289 1.33 -1.22 -19.14
C ILE A 289 -0.07 -0.77 -19.56
N ARG A 290 -0.33 -0.65 -20.87
CA ARG A 290 -1.67 -0.33 -21.40
C ARG A 290 -2.73 -1.32 -20.91
N THR A 291 -2.43 -2.61 -20.93
CA THR A 291 -3.35 -3.65 -20.42
C THR A 291 -3.68 -3.41 -18.95
N PHE A 292 -2.70 -3.02 -18.14
CA PHE A 292 -2.95 -2.75 -16.72
C PHE A 292 -3.74 -1.46 -16.50
N MET A 293 -3.47 -0.40 -17.28
CA MET A 293 -4.25 0.85 -17.24
C MET A 293 -5.71 0.60 -17.65
N THR A 294 -5.94 -0.13 -18.75
CA THR A 294 -7.29 -0.51 -19.20
C THR A 294 -8.04 -1.32 -18.13
N LYS A 295 -7.32 -2.12 -17.33
CA LYS A 295 -7.93 -2.87 -16.23
C LYS A 295 -8.56 -1.96 -15.16
N PHE A 296 -8.02 -0.76 -14.91
CA PHE A 296 -8.65 0.22 -14.03
C PHE A 296 -10.00 0.69 -14.59
N ASN A 297 -10.05 1.03 -15.86
CA ASN A 297 -11.29 1.44 -16.52
C ASN A 297 -12.35 0.32 -16.46
N THR A 298 -11.99 -0.91 -16.82
CA THR A 298 -12.94 -2.05 -16.79
C THR A 298 -13.38 -2.45 -15.39
N ASN A 299 -12.60 -2.12 -14.35
CA ASN A 299 -12.90 -2.41 -12.95
C ASN A 299 -13.35 -1.18 -12.14
N GLN A 300 -13.57 -0.03 -12.76
CA GLN A 300 -13.91 1.21 -12.06
C GLN A 300 -15.06 1.00 -11.06
N LYS A 301 -16.17 0.40 -11.49
CA LYS A 301 -17.29 0.08 -10.61
C LYS A 301 -16.89 -0.81 -9.43
N ASN A 302 -16.10 -1.85 -9.65
CA ASN A 302 -15.65 -2.74 -8.58
C ASN A 302 -14.75 -2.01 -7.58
N ILE A 303 -13.96 -1.03 -8.04
CA ILE A 303 -13.10 -0.19 -7.20
C ILE A 303 -13.96 0.74 -6.35
N THR A 304 -14.89 1.47 -6.95
CA THR A 304 -15.79 2.39 -6.23
C THR A 304 -16.70 1.64 -5.26
N ASP A 305 -17.23 0.47 -5.64
CA ASP A 305 -17.95 -0.40 -4.72
C ASP A 305 -17.07 -0.80 -3.52
N ARG A 306 -15.78 -1.08 -3.73
CA ARG A 306 -14.84 -1.44 -2.66
C ARG A 306 -14.59 -0.27 -1.71
N ILE A 307 -14.49 0.94 -2.23
CA ILE A 307 -14.37 2.18 -1.46
C ILE A 307 -15.65 2.42 -0.64
N CYS A 308 -16.82 2.32 -1.27
CA CYS A 308 -18.12 2.47 -0.60
C CYS A 308 -18.36 1.45 0.51
N HIS A 309 -17.88 0.21 0.33
CA HIS A 309 -17.97 -0.86 1.32
C HIS A 309 -16.93 -0.77 2.44
N SER A 310 -15.98 0.16 2.34
CA SER A 310 -14.94 0.36 3.36
C SER A 310 -15.51 0.91 4.67
N TYR A 311 -14.67 0.92 5.69
CA TYR A 311 -14.99 1.46 7.00
C TYR A 311 -14.59 2.93 7.17
N MET A 312 -14.14 3.58 6.11
CA MET A 312 -13.88 5.03 6.08
C MET A 312 -15.16 5.84 6.36
N PRO A 313 -15.05 7.08 6.85
CA PRO A 313 -16.17 8.03 6.89
C PRO A 313 -16.74 8.30 5.48
N ASN A 314 -18.02 8.64 5.40
CA ASN A 314 -18.65 8.88 4.10
C ASN A 314 -17.96 9.99 3.30
N VAL A 315 -17.59 11.10 3.95
CA VAL A 315 -16.85 12.19 3.30
C VAL A 315 -15.55 11.69 2.65
N THR A 316 -14.77 10.85 3.37
CA THR A 316 -13.53 10.28 2.83
C THR A 316 -13.81 9.29 1.68
N LYS A 317 -14.90 8.51 1.77
CA LYS A 317 -15.32 7.62 0.66
C LYS A 317 -15.68 8.41 -0.59
N ASP A 318 -16.45 9.48 -0.43
CA ASP A 318 -16.89 10.31 -1.55
C ASP A 318 -15.69 10.95 -2.24
N ARG A 319 -14.76 11.53 -1.47
CA ARG A 319 -13.50 12.10 -2.00
C ARG A 319 -12.65 11.04 -2.71
N ALA A 320 -12.44 9.89 -2.07
CA ALA A 320 -11.65 8.80 -2.68
C ALA A 320 -12.29 8.28 -3.97
N THR A 321 -13.62 8.23 -4.04
CA THR A 321 -14.36 7.80 -5.24
C THR A 321 -14.17 8.80 -6.37
N GLN A 322 -14.41 10.09 -6.12
CA GLN A 322 -14.23 11.16 -7.10
C GLN A 322 -12.80 11.21 -7.64
N LEU A 323 -11.82 11.11 -6.74
CA LEU A 323 -10.41 11.07 -7.10
C LEU A 323 -10.10 9.90 -8.03
N VAL A 324 -10.51 8.69 -7.66
CA VAL A 324 -10.28 7.49 -8.47
C VAL A 324 -10.91 7.62 -9.86
N GLU A 325 -12.14 8.12 -9.95
CA GLU A 325 -12.85 8.31 -11.22
C GLU A 325 -12.12 9.30 -12.13
N SER A 326 -11.74 10.48 -11.60
CA SER A 326 -11.00 11.49 -12.37
C SER A 326 -9.62 10.99 -12.82
N ARG A 327 -8.91 10.24 -11.99
CA ARG A 327 -7.58 9.68 -12.33
C ARG A 327 -7.67 8.54 -13.36
N ILE A 328 -8.71 7.70 -13.29
CA ILE A 328 -8.98 6.69 -14.32
C ILE A 328 -9.26 7.37 -15.66
N GLU A 329 -10.02 8.47 -15.68
CA GLU A 329 -10.27 9.25 -16.88
C GLU A 329 -8.98 9.85 -17.43
N ALA A 330 -8.18 10.52 -16.60
CA ALA A 330 -6.89 11.11 -16.98
C ALA A 330 -5.94 10.08 -17.64
N MET A 331 -5.93 8.84 -17.15
CA MET A 331 -5.13 7.77 -17.75
C MET A 331 -5.57 7.33 -19.16
N GLN A 332 -6.75 7.73 -19.65
CA GLN A 332 -7.17 7.44 -21.02
C GLN A 332 -6.47 8.31 -22.06
N PHE A 333 -5.92 9.44 -21.64
CA PHE A 333 -5.15 10.32 -22.52
C PHE A 333 -3.73 9.76 -22.72
N ILE A 334 -3.50 9.12 -23.87
CA ILE A 334 -2.28 8.34 -24.15
C ILE A 334 -1.51 8.79 -25.39
N GLY A 335 -1.93 9.88 -26.03
CA GLY A 335 -1.32 10.39 -27.26
C GLY A 335 -1.29 11.90 -27.30
N SER A 336 -0.30 12.44 -28.02
CA SER A 336 -0.12 13.88 -28.29
C SER A 336 -0.96 14.35 -29.48
N ASN A 337 -2.25 14.06 -29.50
CA ASN A 337 -3.15 14.70 -30.46
C ASN A 337 -3.60 16.06 -29.91
N PHE A 338 -2.71 17.04 -30.04
CA PHE A 338 -3.02 18.46 -29.88
C PHE A 338 -3.35 19.07 -31.24
#